data_8f09da7d16afe944ad4189a322c07284
#
_entry.id   8f09da7d16afe944ad4189a322c07284
#
_cell.length_a   1.000
_cell.length_b   1.000
_cell.length_c   1.000
_cell.angle_alpha   90.00
_cell.angle_beta   90.00
_cell.angle_gamma   90.00
#
_symmetry.space_group_name_H-M   'P 1'
#
loop_
_entity.id
_entity.type
_entity.pdbx_description
1 polymer ?
#
loop_
_entity_poly.entity_id
_entity_poly.type
_entity_poly.pdbx_seq_one_letter_code
_entity_poly.pdbx_strand_id
1 'polypeptide(L)'
;MKAAALLPGEEIARRTARIRTRVVLAVMILWAGGIVVRLVQLQVFFHGRAKEQIAYQNQAKVKLFPERGMIRDRRGMILAQMVSLRSVFYAPPAKETREERRTVIRKLASCLDLDEKTVAGIEAAADQRKPFIWIKRKIELETAAAVDALRLPGVFTQEEPQRVYPQGALASHVLGGV
;
A
#
# COMPACT_ATOMS: atom_id res chain seq x y z
N MET A 1 -42.47 34.60 55.02
CA MET A 1 -42.60 33.44 54.12
C MET A 1 -42.15 32.20 54.84
N LYS A 2 -43.10 31.27 55.18
CA LYS A 2 -42.81 30.05 55.91
C LYS A 2 -42.15 29.06 55.00
N ALA A 3 -40.91 28.63 55.30
CA ALA A 3 -40.28 27.48 54.65
C ALA A 3 -41.15 26.24 54.93
N ALA A 4 -41.68 25.68 53.87
CA ALA A 4 -42.47 24.42 53.95
C ALA A 4 -41.54 23.33 54.48
N ALA A 5 -41.83 22.79 55.64
CA ALA A 5 -41.13 21.67 56.22
C ALA A 5 -41.43 20.45 55.33
N LEU A 6 -40.39 19.89 54.71
CA LEU A 6 -40.50 18.70 53.88
C LEU A 6 -40.89 17.52 54.70
N LEU A 7 -41.76 16.66 54.17
CA LEU A 7 -42.15 15.41 54.84
C LEU A 7 -40.91 14.49 55.02
N PRO A 8 -40.74 13.78 56.11
CA PRO A 8 -39.55 13.00 56.43
C PRO A 8 -39.18 11.97 55.35
N GLY A 9 -40.13 11.51 54.55
CA GLY A 9 -39.90 10.62 53.41
C GLY A 9 -39.19 11.27 52.20
N GLU A 10 -39.45 12.58 51.99
CA GLU A 10 -38.80 13.32 50.90
C GLU A 10 -37.32 13.66 51.18
N GLU A 11 -36.95 13.86 52.43
CA GLU A 11 -35.56 14.09 52.84
C GLU A 11 -34.71 12.83 52.63
N ILE A 12 -35.25 11.66 53.02
CA ILE A 12 -34.59 10.36 52.80
C ILE A 12 -34.40 10.12 51.29
N ALA A 13 -35.43 10.34 50.48
CA ALA A 13 -35.37 10.18 49.04
C ALA A 13 -34.32 11.13 48.40
N ARG A 14 -34.27 12.40 48.81
CA ARG A 14 -33.26 13.35 48.33
C ARG A 14 -31.85 12.99 48.79
N ARG A 15 -31.67 12.48 49.99
CA ARG A 15 -30.36 12.00 50.48
C ARG A 15 -29.87 10.81 49.70
N THR A 16 -30.73 9.84 49.44
CA THR A 16 -30.42 8.64 48.64
C THR A 16 -30.10 9.01 47.19
N ALA A 17 -30.87 9.91 46.57
CA ALA A 17 -30.60 10.42 45.21
C ALA A 17 -29.24 11.09 45.16
N ARG A 18 -28.89 11.96 46.12
CA ARG A 18 -27.57 12.63 46.16
C ARG A 18 -26.41 11.64 46.30
N ILE A 19 -26.57 10.60 47.11
CA ILE A 19 -25.54 9.56 47.26
C ILE A 19 -25.36 8.82 45.93
N ARG A 20 -26.45 8.37 45.27
CA ARG A 20 -26.42 7.72 43.98
C ARG A 20 -25.74 8.57 42.90
N THR A 21 -26.08 9.85 42.82
CA THR A 21 -25.45 10.80 41.88
C THR A 21 -23.96 10.95 42.17
N ARG A 22 -23.55 11.05 43.45
CA ARG A 22 -22.12 11.12 43.81
C ARG A 22 -21.35 9.85 43.46
N VAL A 23 -21.95 8.70 43.66
CA VAL A 23 -21.32 7.42 43.28
C VAL A 23 -21.16 7.30 41.77
N VAL A 24 -22.19 7.64 41.00
CA VAL A 24 -22.12 7.66 39.55
C VAL A 24 -21.04 8.65 39.07
N LEU A 25 -21.00 9.86 39.65
CA LEU A 25 -19.98 10.86 39.30
C LEU A 25 -18.57 10.38 39.63
N ALA A 26 -18.36 9.74 40.79
CA ALA A 26 -17.07 9.18 41.18
C ALA A 26 -16.61 8.09 40.22
N VAL A 27 -17.52 7.19 39.81
CA VAL A 27 -17.22 6.15 38.81
C VAL A 27 -16.84 6.74 37.47
N MET A 28 -17.56 7.75 37.01
CA MET A 28 -17.24 8.46 35.75
C MET A 28 -15.87 9.14 35.81
N ILE A 29 -15.53 9.80 36.92
CA ILE A 29 -14.23 10.45 37.11
C ILE A 29 -13.10 9.43 37.11
N LEU A 30 -13.28 8.29 37.81
CA LEU A 30 -12.32 7.20 37.81
C LEU A 30 -12.10 6.61 36.40
N TRP A 31 -13.18 6.41 35.66
CA TRP A 31 -13.14 5.90 34.30
C TRP A 31 -12.44 6.90 33.34
N ALA A 32 -12.79 8.17 33.41
CA ALA A 32 -12.13 9.24 32.64
C ALA A 32 -10.63 9.33 33.00
N GLY A 33 -10.30 9.25 34.30
CA GLY A 33 -8.90 9.21 34.75
C GLY A 33 -8.12 8.01 34.15
N GLY A 34 -8.73 6.83 34.10
CA GLY A 34 -8.16 5.64 33.49
C GLY A 34 -7.86 5.85 31.99
N ILE A 35 -8.78 6.51 31.27
CA ILE A 35 -8.57 6.83 29.85
C ILE A 35 -7.40 7.80 29.68
N VAL A 36 -7.31 8.84 30.50
CA VAL A 36 -6.21 9.81 30.44
C VAL A 36 -4.85 9.12 30.71
N VAL A 37 -4.77 8.30 31.73
CA VAL A 37 -3.55 7.52 32.04
C VAL A 37 -3.18 6.63 30.85
N ARG A 38 -4.16 5.97 30.23
CA ARG A 38 -3.92 5.11 29.06
C ARG A 38 -3.45 5.91 27.85
N LEU A 39 -4.01 7.08 27.60
CA LEU A 39 -3.56 7.99 26.53
C LEU A 39 -2.12 8.44 26.75
N VAL A 40 -1.76 8.84 27.96
CA VAL A 40 -0.39 9.23 28.30
C VAL A 40 0.57 8.05 28.09
N GLN A 41 0.21 6.85 28.52
CA GLN A 41 1.00 5.65 28.25
C GLN A 41 1.25 5.45 26.76
N LEU A 42 0.20 5.52 25.95
CA LEU A 42 0.31 5.33 24.51
C LEU A 42 1.15 6.42 23.83
N GLN A 43 0.98 7.66 24.24
CA GLN A 43 1.67 8.81 23.65
C GLN A 43 3.13 8.91 24.07
N VAL A 44 3.46 8.60 25.32
CA VAL A 44 4.83 8.75 25.84
C VAL A 44 5.66 7.47 25.64
N PHE A 45 5.15 6.32 26.05
CA PHE A 45 5.93 5.08 26.07
C PHE A 45 5.89 4.32 24.73
N PHE A 46 4.80 4.40 23.98
CA PHE A 46 4.67 3.67 22.71
C PHE A 46 4.92 4.53 21.47
N HIS A 47 5.12 5.84 21.64
CA HIS A 47 5.35 6.77 20.53
C HIS A 47 6.58 6.39 19.68
N GLY A 48 7.66 5.95 20.29
CA GLY A 48 8.89 5.52 19.60
C GLY A 48 8.65 4.29 18.72
N ARG A 49 8.02 3.25 19.25
CA ARG A 49 7.73 2.01 18.51
C ARG A 49 6.71 2.22 17.39
N ALA A 50 5.70 3.05 17.62
CA ALA A 50 4.73 3.40 16.59
C ALA A 50 5.37 4.18 15.44
N LYS A 51 6.26 5.13 15.73
CA LYS A 51 7.04 5.85 14.70
C LYS A 51 7.93 4.94 13.87
N GLU A 52 8.61 3.98 14.49
CA GLU A 52 9.45 3.01 13.76
C GLU A 52 8.61 2.13 12.83
N GLN A 53 7.46 1.64 13.28
CA GLN A 53 6.55 0.85 12.43
C GLN A 53 5.94 1.66 11.29
N ILE A 54 5.54 2.90 11.55
CA ILE A 54 5.02 3.82 10.52
C ILE A 54 6.13 4.20 9.54
N ALA A 55 7.35 4.46 10.00
CA ALA A 55 8.50 4.72 9.16
C ALA A 55 8.84 3.51 8.27
N TYR A 56 8.73 2.30 8.79
CA TYR A 56 8.96 1.07 8.01
C TYR A 56 7.86 0.82 6.97
N GLN A 57 6.60 1.14 7.29
CA GLN A 57 5.47 0.99 6.36
C GLN A 57 5.38 2.10 5.31
N ASN A 58 5.75 3.33 5.66
CA ASN A 58 5.64 4.49 4.77
C ASN A 58 6.95 4.82 4.01
N GLN A 59 8.08 4.32 4.47
CA GLN A 59 9.34 4.38 3.72
C GLN A 59 9.47 3.13 2.83
N ALA A 60 8.63 3.02 1.82
CA ALA A 60 9.03 2.28 0.64
C ALA A 60 10.24 3.05 0.08
N LYS A 61 11.47 2.61 0.42
CA LYS A 61 12.70 3.09 -0.24
C LYS A 61 12.59 2.66 -1.70
N VAL A 62 11.91 3.47 -2.50
CA VAL A 62 11.98 3.34 -3.95
C VAL A 62 13.41 3.67 -4.31
N LYS A 63 14.22 2.65 -4.62
CA LYS A 63 15.53 2.86 -5.24
C LYS A 63 15.26 3.50 -6.61
N LEU A 64 15.34 4.80 -6.64
CA LEU A 64 15.41 5.52 -7.90
C LEU A 64 16.77 5.19 -8.52
N PHE A 65 16.78 4.32 -9.52
CA PHE A 65 17.97 4.12 -10.34
C PHE A 65 18.09 5.32 -11.27
N PRO A 66 19.14 6.14 -11.13
CA PRO A 66 19.34 7.25 -12.06
C PRO A 66 19.47 6.68 -13.47
N GLU A 67 18.81 7.32 -14.42
CA GLU A 67 18.95 6.96 -15.82
C GLU A 67 20.41 7.22 -16.27
N ARG A 68 21.03 6.19 -16.80
CA ARG A 68 22.38 6.32 -17.33
C ARG A 68 22.35 7.09 -18.64
N GLY A 69 23.26 8.03 -18.80
CA GLY A 69 23.40 8.82 -20.02
C GLY A 69 23.65 7.96 -21.26
N MET A 70 23.33 8.52 -22.41
CA MET A 70 23.57 7.93 -23.70
C MET A 70 25.08 7.99 -24.05
N ILE A 71 25.59 6.91 -24.64
CA ILE A 71 26.98 6.85 -25.14
C ILE A 71 26.93 6.84 -26.66
N ARG A 72 27.72 7.75 -27.28
CA ARG A 72 27.84 7.87 -28.73
C ARG A 72 29.30 7.74 -29.12
N ASP A 73 29.54 7.33 -30.38
CA ASP A 73 30.85 7.36 -30.99
C ASP A 73 31.19 8.78 -31.49
N ARG A 74 32.40 8.96 -32.05
CA ARG A 74 32.85 10.24 -32.63
C ARG A 74 32.04 10.70 -33.83
N ARG A 75 31.25 9.83 -34.45
CA ARG A 75 30.36 10.13 -35.59
C ARG A 75 28.93 10.38 -35.15
N GLY A 76 28.66 10.37 -33.84
CA GLY A 76 27.33 10.54 -33.26
C GLY A 76 26.45 9.28 -33.22
N MET A 77 26.99 8.12 -33.64
CA MET A 77 26.26 6.87 -33.63
C MET A 77 26.03 6.38 -32.19
N ILE A 78 24.82 5.98 -31.88
CA ILE A 78 24.45 5.53 -30.52
C ILE A 78 25.01 4.15 -30.27
N LEU A 79 25.88 4.03 -29.26
CA LEU A 79 26.44 2.76 -28.79
C LEU A 79 25.66 2.17 -27.62
N ALA A 80 25.14 3.03 -26.72
CA ALA A 80 24.29 2.63 -25.63
C ALA A 80 23.31 3.75 -25.27
N GLN A 81 22.07 3.39 -25.02
CA GLN A 81 21.02 4.31 -24.57
C GLN A 81 20.06 3.64 -23.59
N MET A 82 19.36 4.44 -22.79
CA MET A 82 18.25 3.98 -21.98
C MET A 82 16.96 4.08 -22.80
N VAL A 83 16.13 3.05 -22.71
CA VAL A 83 14.78 3.01 -23.28
C VAL A 83 13.80 2.85 -22.12
N SER A 84 12.81 3.72 -22.06
CA SER A 84 11.74 3.63 -21.07
C SER A 84 10.81 2.49 -21.46
N LEU A 85 10.84 1.42 -20.67
CA LEU A 85 9.90 0.32 -20.74
C LEU A 85 9.01 0.33 -19.50
N ARG A 86 7.90 -0.37 -19.58
CA ARG A 86 7.01 -0.55 -18.42
C ARG A 86 6.87 -2.02 -18.06
N SER A 87 6.61 -2.27 -16.80
CA SER A 87 6.34 -3.61 -16.26
C SER A 87 4.97 -3.61 -15.62
N VAL A 88 4.17 -4.62 -15.93
CA VAL A 88 2.82 -4.81 -15.38
C VAL A 88 2.88 -5.74 -14.20
N PHE A 89 2.25 -5.34 -13.11
CA PHE A 89 2.08 -6.17 -11.93
C PHE A 89 0.63 -6.14 -11.44
N TYR A 90 0.29 -7.17 -10.73
CA TYR A 90 -1.02 -7.35 -10.12
C TYR A 90 -0.88 -7.39 -8.60
N ALA A 91 -1.62 -6.52 -7.92
CA ALA A 91 -1.76 -6.47 -6.47
C ALA A 91 -3.24 -6.69 -6.11
N PRO A 92 -3.62 -7.94 -5.74
CA PRO A 92 -5.02 -8.28 -5.51
C PRO A 92 -5.65 -7.40 -4.42
N PRO A 93 -6.82 -6.77 -4.68
CA PRO A 93 -7.57 -6.08 -3.65
C PRO A 93 -7.99 -7.01 -2.51
N ALA A 94 -8.02 -6.50 -1.28
CA ALA A 94 -8.29 -7.32 -0.08
C ALA A 94 -9.67 -8.01 -0.08
N LYS A 95 -10.65 -7.42 -0.77
CA LYS A 95 -12.05 -7.90 -0.84
C LYS A 95 -12.40 -8.61 -2.15
N GLU A 96 -11.41 -8.89 -3.00
CA GLU A 96 -11.65 -9.51 -4.30
C GLU A 96 -11.99 -10.99 -4.17
N THR A 97 -13.00 -11.43 -4.93
CA THR A 97 -13.37 -12.84 -5.03
C THR A 97 -12.42 -13.60 -5.97
N ARG A 98 -12.39 -14.93 -5.85
CA ARG A 98 -11.56 -15.77 -6.72
C ARG A 98 -11.97 -15.67 -8.20
N GLU A 99 -13.26 -15.52 -8.47
CA GLU A 99 -13.78 -15.41 -9.84
C GLU A 99 -13.45 -14.06 -10.49
N GLU A 100 -13.59 -12.97 -9.73
CA GLU A 100 -13.20 -11.64 -10.20
C GLU A 100 -11.70 -11.62 -10.55
N ARG A 101 -10.86 -12.17 -9.72
CA ARG A 101 -9.43 -12.29 -9.94
C ARG A 101 -9.09 -13.05 -11.21
N ARG A 102 -9.69 -14.21 -11.43
CA ARG A 102 -9.51 -14.98 -12.66
C ARG A 102 -9.94 -14.20 -13.90
N THR A 103 -11.03 -13.45 -13.79
CA THR A 103 -11.51 -12.60 -14.89
C THR A 103 -10.50 -11.50 -15.23
N VAL A 104 -9.90 -10.86 -14.21
CA VAL A 104 -8.84 -9.86 -14.38
C VAL A 104 -7.61 -10.49 -15.04
N ILE A 105 -7.14 -11.63 -14.54
CA ILE A 105 -5.95 -12.32 -15.07
C ILE A 105 -6.16 -12.74 -16.53
N ARG A 106 -7.33 -13.27 -16.89
CA ARG A 106 -7.63 -13.66 -18.28
C ARG A 106 -7.69 -12.47 -19.23
N LYS A 107 -8.26 -11.34 -18.80
CA LYS A 107 -8.27 -10.11 -19.60
C LYS A 107 -6.85 -9.59 -19.84
N LEU A 108 -5.99 -9.65 -18.80
CA LEU A 108 -4.57 -9.31 -18.93
C LEU A 108 -3.85 -10.29 -19.87
N ALA A 109 -4.12 -11.57 -19.74
CA ALA A 109 -3.52 -12.60 -20.58
C ALA A 109 -3.81 -12.36 -22.07
N SER A 110 -5.06 -12.04 -22.42
CA SER A 110 -5.43 -11.74 -23.80
C SER A 110 -4.82 -10.42 -24.32
N CYS A 111 -4.68 -9.40 -23.46
CA CYS A 111 -4.07 -8.12 -23.84
C CYS A 111 -2.54 -8.21 -24.02
N LEU A 112 -1.89 -9.03 -23.21
CA LEU A 112 -0.43 -9.18 -23.18
C LEU A 112 0.09 -10.40 -23.96
N ASP A 113 -0.80 -11.14 -24.59
CA ASP A 113 -0.49 -12.38 -25.33
C ASP A 113 0.35 -13.36 -24.48
N LEU A 114 -0.21 -13.73 -23.31
CA LEU A 114 0.46 -14.64 -22.37
C LEU A 114 0.12 -16.08 -22.68
N ASP A 115 1.12 -16.94 -22.61
CA ASP A 115 0.94 -18.39 -22.74
C ASP A 115 0.16 -18.98 -21.54
N GLU A 116 -0.57 -20.05 -21.78
CA GLU A 116 -1.46 -20.69 -20.80
C GLU A 116 -0.71 -21.16 -19.55
N LYS A 117 0.56 -21.56 -19.70
CA LYS A 117 1.43 -21.97 -18.60
C LYS A 117 1.74 -20.79 -17.66
N THR A 118 2.03 -19.62 -18.22
CA THR A 118 2.27 -18.38 -17.46
C THR A 118 1.00 -17.95 -16.74
N VAL A 119 -0.15 -17.99 -17.40
CA VAL A 119 -1.46 -17.67 -16.81
C VAL A 119 -1.74 -18.57 -15.61
N ALA A 120 -1.57 -19.89 -15.75
CA ALA A 120 -1.74 -20.83 -14.65
C ALA A 120 -0.80 -20.55 -13.47
N GLY A 121 0.45 -20.16 -13.74
CA GLY A 121 1.41 -19.75 -12.72
C GLY A 121 0.98 -18.49 -11.97
N ILE A 122 0.44 -17.49 -12.68
CA ILE A 122 -0.08 -16.25 -12.12
C ILE A 122 -1.33 -16.53 -11.27
N GLU A 123 -2.26 -17.35 -11.76
CA GLU A 123 -3.46 -17.75 -11.01
C GLU A 123 -3.09 -18.48 -9.71
N ALA A 124 -2.13 -19.41 -9.76
CA ALA A 124 -1.66 -20.12 -8.58
C ALA A 124 -1.00 -19.18 -7.55
N ALA A 125 -0.20 -18.22 -8.01
CA ALA A 125 0.40 -17.21 -7.13
C ALA A 125 -0.65 -16.31 -6.50
N ALA A 126 -1.69 -15.95 -7.25
CA ALA A 126 -2.80 -15.13 -6.80
C ALA A 126 -3.69 -15.87 -5.79
N ASP A 127 -3.89 -17.19 -5.98
CA ASP A 127 -4.62 -18.03 -5.02
C ASP A 127 -3.87 -18.17 -3.68
N GLN A 128 -2.54 -18.08 -3.69
CA GLN A 128 -1.70 -18.00 -2.48
C GLN A 128 -1.79 -16.62 -1.76
N ARG A 129 -2.61 -15.70 -2.23
CA ARG A 129 -2.77 -14.33 -1.70
C ARG A 129 -1.46 -13.56 -1.61
N LYS A 130 -0.56 -13.74 -2.57
CA LYS A 130 0.64 -12.92 -2.66
C LYS A 130 0.24 -11.46 -2.88
N PRO A 131 0.77 -10.53 -2.10
CA PRO A 131 0.38 -9.11 -2.18
C PRO A 131 0.83 -8.45 -3.48
N PHE A 132 1.74 -9.08 -4.21
CA PHE A 132 2.36 -8.55 -5.42
C PHE A 132 2.75 -9.70 -6.35
N ILE A 133 2.36 -9.60 -7.62
CA ILE A 133 2.63 -10.62 -8.65
C ILE A 133 3.03 -9.92 -9.95
N TRP A 134 4.24 -10.18 -10.44
CA TRP A 134 4.62 -9.75 -11.78
C TRP A 134 3.80 -10.50 -12.83
N ILE A 135 3.23 -9.75 -13.77
CA ILE A 135 2.49 -10.31 -14.91
C ILE A 135 3.42 -10.40 -16.13
N LYS A 136 3.93 -9.25 -16.58
CA LYS A 136 4.90 -9.17 -17.69
C LYS A 136 5.80 -7.97 -17.45
N ARG A 137 7.09 -8.20 -17.59
CA ARG A 137 8.09 -7.14 -17.38
C ARG A 137 8.61 -6.63 -18.71
N LYS A 138 9.04 -5.37 -18.71
CA LYS A 138 9.74 -4.71 -19.82
C LYS A 138 8.93 -4.76 -21.13
N ILE A 139 7.68 -4.37 -21.05
CA ILE A 139 6.79 -4.19 -22.21
C ILE A 139 6.94 -2.79 -22.81
N GLU A 140 6.61 -2.67 -24.06
CA GLU A 140 6.59 -1.39 -24.76
C GLU A 140 5.53 -0.44 -24.20
N LEU A 141 5.75 0.85 -24.37
CA LEU A 141 4.90 1.90 -23.81
C LEU A 141 3.47 1.82 -24.36
N GLU A 142 3.29 1.46 -25.63
CA GLU A 142 2.00 1.29 -26.27
C GLU A 142 1.19 0.13 -25.65
N THR A 143 1.85 -1.01 -25.44
CA THR A 143 1.23 -2.17 -24.77
C THR A 143 0.84 -1.85 -23.33
N ALA A 144 1.70 -1.09 -22.61
CA ALA A 144 1.39 -0.66 -21.26
C ALA A 144 0.21 0.30 -21.22
N ALA A 145 0.11 1.22 -22.17
CA ALA A 145 -1.02 2.13 -22.31
C ALA A 145 -2.33 1.39 -22.61
N ALA A 146 -2.28 0.31 -23.41
CA ALA A 146 -3.44 -0.56 -23.65
C ALA A 146 -3.90 -1.25 -22.37
N VAL A 147 -2.97 -1.72 -21.53
CA VAL A 147 -3.29 -2.32 -20.22
C VAL A 147 -3.91 -1.28 -19.28
N ASP A 148 -3.34 -0.07 -19.21
CA ASP A 148 -3.85 1.02 -18.38
C ASP A 148 -5.27 1.44 -18.81
N ALA A 149 -5.56 1.41 -20.11
CA ALA A 149 -6.89 1.72 -20.66
C ALA A 149 -7.98 0.72 -20.22
N LEU A 150 -7.62 -0.51 -19.91
CA LEU A 150 -8.55 -1.52 -19.40
C LEU A 150 -9.06 -1.21 -17.99
N ARG A 151 -8.40 -0.33 -17.25
CA ARG A 151 -8.75 0.10 -15.86
C ARG A 151 -9.13 -1.06 -14.94
N LEU A 152 -8.37 -2.15 -15.01
CA LEU A 152 -8.63 -3.35 -14.22
C LEU A 152 -8.27 -3.13 -12.75
N PRO A 153 -9.11 -3.57 -11.81
CA PRO A 153 -8.82 -3.43 -10.39
C PRO A 153 -7.57 -4.22 -10.00
N GLY A 154 -6.69 -3.61 -9.20
CA GLY A 154 -5.47 -4.24 -8.72
C GLY A 154 -4.34 -4.37 -9.75
N VAL A 155 -4.53 -3.89 -10.98
CA VAL A 155 -3.50 -3.88 -12.02
C VAL A 155 -2.81 -2.53 -12.05
N PHE A 156 -1.48 -2.56 -12.06
CA PHE A 156 -0.65 -1.35 -12.08
C PHE A 156 0.50 -1.53 -13.05
N THR A 157 0.98 -0.42 -13.58
CA THR A 157 2.17 -0.35 -14.41
C THR A 157 3.26 0.43 -13.68
N GLN A 158 4.51 -0.02 -13.80
CA GLN A 158 5.68 0.63 -13.22
C GLN A 158 6.73 0.87 -14.32
N GLU A 159 7.37 2.01 -14.30
CA GLU A 159 8.49 2.31 -15.18
C GLU A 159 9.70 1.46 -14.81
N GLU A 160 10.27 0.79 -15.82
CA GLU A 160 11.44 -0.05 -15.68
C GLU A 160 12.39 0.25 -16.87
N PRO A 161 13.24 1.28 -16.75
CA PRO A 161 14.15 1.66 -17.83
C PRO A 161 15.15 0.55 -18.10
N GLN A 162 15.39 0.26 -19.37
CA GLN A 162 16.36 -0.73 -19.82
C GLN A 162 17.44 -0.10 -20.68
N ARG A 163 18.68 -0.49 -20.43
CA ARG A 163 19.80 -0.12 -21.30
C ARG A 163 19.82 -1.01 -22.52
N VAL A 164 19.87 -0.39 -23.68
CA VAL A 164 19.92 -1.07 -24.99
C VAL A 164 21.23 -0.71 -25.69
N TYR A 165 21.76 -1.66 -26.40
CA TYR A 165 22.99 -1.54 -27.19
C TYR A 165 22.66 -1.78 -28.68
N PRO A 166 22.31 -0.71 -29.45
CA PRO A 166 21.85 -0.87 -30.83
C PRO A 166 22.89 -1.51 -31.76
N GLN A 167 24.17 -1.41 -31.41
CA GLN A 167 25.28 -1.99 -32.18
C GLN A 167 25.74 -3.36 -31.68
N GLY A 168 24.92 -4.01 -30.81
CA GLY A 168 25.21 -5.33 -30.25
C GLY A 168 26.54 -5.39 -29.49
N ALA A 169 27.40 -6.32 -29.84
CA ALA A 169 28.68 -6.54 -29.17
C ALA A 169 29.77 -5.50 -29.49
N LEU A 170 29.47 -4.49 -30.33
CA LEU A 170 30.48 -3.47 -30.69
C LEU A 170 30.93 -2.72 -29.41
N ALA A 171 32.24 -2.66 -29.21
CA ALA A 171 32.87 -2.00 -28.08
C ALA A 171 32.45 -2.56 -26.71
N SER A 172 32.01 -3.83 -26.61
CA SER A 172 31.56 -4.47 -25.36
C SER A 172 32.59 -4.40 -24.24
N HIS A 173 33.89 -4.49 -24.57
CA HIS A 173 35.01 -4.35 -23.63
C HIS A 173 35.12 -2.96 -22.98
N VAL A 174 34.55 -1.92 -23.61
CA VAL A 174 34.51 -0.55 -23.07
C VAL A 174 33.16 -0.25 -22.41
N LEU A 175 32.06 -0.75 -22.98
CA LEU A 175 30.70 -0.49 -22.54
C LEU A 175 30.28 -1.34 -21.33
N GLY A 176 31.04 -2.40 -21.05
CA GLY A 176 30.69 -3.40 -20.05
C GLY A 176 29.82 -4.53 -20.62
N GLY A 177 29.55 -5.56 -19.79
CA GLY A 177 28.79 -6.74 -20.25
C GLY A 177 27.41 -6.36 -20.80
N VAL A 178 27.09 -6.97 -21.92
CA VAL A 178 25.80 -6.91 -22.62
C VAL A 178 24.90 -8.03 -22.09
#